data_9cba02d155d17b204f6f8c75feb1cb81
#
_entry.id   9cba02d155d17b204f6f8c75feb1cb81
#
_cell.length_a   1.000
_cell.length_b   1.000
_cell.length_c   1.000
_cell.angle_alpha   90.00
_cell.angle_beta   90.00
_cell.angle_gamma   90.00
#
_symmetry.space_group_name_H-M   'P 1'
#
loop_
_entity.id
_entity.type
_entity.pdbx_description
1 polymer ?
#
loop_
_entity_poly.entity_id
_entity_poly.type
_entity_poly.pdbx_seq_one_letter_code
_entity_poly.pdbx_strand_id
1 'polypeptide(L)'
;MTGVKVEREPNADVVIVGGGSAGALLAARLSEEPARRVLLIEAGGEAKDPDIWNPAAWPALQGRSYDWDYHTEPQVGTAGRVHRWARGRLVGGSSCLHAMGYMRGHPSDFQAWVEATGDSRWSWDSLLPAFQALEDHPLGGNGLYGRGGPMPVYLPGDEVSPVARAYIEAGASLGLPRLEGHNSGQMIGVTPNSLNIRDGRRVTVADAWLTPAVRSRPNLTILGETRVRRLVVNANHVRGLEIVRRDGSPAQVLADQVVLCAGALETPALLMRSGIGPEHTLDAAGVACLIDVPEIGRNVQDHLLGAGNLYAARRPVPPSRLQHSESMAYMRAGSFTAGGQPEIVVGCGVAPIVSECFQAPAAGSAYSLLFGITHPTSRGSLRISGPELGDRLIIDPAYLQTGRDRDLFRRALEAAREIGHREELADWRERELLPGPLNGEAEIDSFIARSVITHHHPCGTCRMGKDTDAP
;
A
#
# COMPACT_ATOMS: atom_id res chain seq x y z
N MET A 1 -37.44 28.48 -1.83
CA MET A 1 -36.11 27.80 -1.92
C MET A 1 -35.08 28.89 -2.16
N THR A 2 -34.43 29.36 -1.12
CA THR A 2 -33.33 30.32 -1.21
C THR A 2 -32.13 29.61 -1.80
N GLY A 3 -31.83 29.90 -3.09
CA GLY A 3 -30.68 29.33 -3.77
C GLY A 3 -29.40 29.68 -3.02
N VAL A 4 -28.77 28.68 -2.39
CA VAL A 4 -27.42 28.81 -1.84
C VAL A 4 -26.52 29.20 -3.01
N LYS A 5 -25.92 30.37 -2.95
CA LYS A 5 -24.98 30.88 -3.97
C LYS A 5 -23.73 29.97 -3.85
N VAL A 6 -23.58 29.00 -4.76
CA VAL A 6 -22.42 28.13 -4.80
C VAL A 6 -21.23 28.98 -5.27
N GLU A 7 -20.23 29.12 -4.41
CA GLU A 7 -19.00 29.80 -4.76
C GLU A 7 -18.24 29.00 -5.83
N ARG A 8 -17.51 29.69 -6.70
CA ARG A 8 -16.65 29.07 -7.70
C ARG A 8 -15.19 29.32 -7.36
N GLU A 9 -14.43 28.24 -7.32
CA GLU A 9 -12.97 28.33 -7.31
C GLU A 9 -12.45 28.76 -8.69
N PRO A 10 -11.23 29.30 -8.77
CA PRO A 10 -10.61 29.61 -10.04
C PRO A 10 -10.56 28.36 -10.96
N ASN A 11 -10.86 28.57 -12.23
CA ASN A 11 -10.76 27.51 -13.23
C ASN A 11 -9.32 27.01 -13.32
N ALA A 12 -9.14 25.69 -13.37
CA ALA A 12 -7.86 25.04 -13.59
C ALA A 12 -7.88 24.25 -14.91
N ASP A 13 -6.75 24.18 -15.58
CA ASP A 13 -6.63 23.36 -16.78
C ASP A 13 -6.62 21.88 -16.37
N VAL A 14 -5.96 21.57 -15.24
CA VAL A 14 -5.95 20.21 -14.65
C VAL A 14 -6.27 20.29 -13.17
N VAL A 15 -7.27 19.50 -12.74
CA VAL A 15 -7.56 19.28 -11.32
C VAL A 15 -7.17 17.85 -10.95
N ILE A 16 -6.37 17.72 -9.90
CA ILE A 16 -5.92 16.43 -9.34
C ILE A 16 -6.66 16.22 -8.02
N VAL A 17 -7.40 15.12 -7.91
CA VAL A 17 -8.15 14.74 -6.71
C VAL A 17 -7.37 13.71 -5.90
N GLY A 18 -6.93 14.11 -4.71
CA GLY A 18 -6.10 13.34 -3.79
C GLY A 18 -4.64 13.75 -3.83
N GLY A 19 -4.15 14.35 -2.74
CA GLY A 19 -2.76 14.78 -2.54
C GLY A 19 -1.84 13.68 -2.01
N GLY A 20 -2.18 12.40 -2.22
CA GLY A 20 -1.36 11.25 -1.88
C GLY A 20 -0.15 11.06 -2.80
N SER A 21 0.44 9.86 -2.81
CA SER A 21 1.68 9.57 -3.54
C SER A 21 1.59 9.90 -5.04
N ALA A 22 0.53 9.47 -5.71
CA ALA A 22 0.36 9.73 -7.13
C ALA A 22 0.05 11.20 -7.42
N GLY A 23 -0.89 11.80 -6.66
CA GLY A 23 -1.33 13.18 -6.91
C GLY A 23 -0.26 14.21 -6.61
N ALA A 24 0.51 14.05 -5.55
CA ALA A 24 1.62 14.95 -5.22
C ALA A 24 2.71 14.96 -6.32
N LEU A 25 3.07 13.78 -6.83
CA LEU A 25 3.99 13.63 -7.94
C LEU A 25 3.44 14.30 -9.21
N LEU A 26 2.19 14.00 -9.58
CA LEU A 26 1.56 14.56 -10.77
C LEU A 26 1.44 16.08 -10.67
N ALA A 27 1.07 16.65 -9.52
CA ALA A 27 1.00 18.07 -9.31
C ALA A 27 2.35 18.75 -9.54
N ALA A 28 3.43 18.15 -9.01
CA ALA A 28 4.78 18.63 -9.22
C ALA A 28 5.19 18.60 -10.69
N ARG A 29 4.92 17.49 -11.39
CA ARG A 29 5.31 17.31 -12.80
C ARG A 29 4.47 18.15 -13.76
N LEU A 30 3.15 18.19 -13.60
CA LEU A 30 2.27 18.94 -14.49
C LEU A 30 2.45 20.46 -14.35
N SER A 31 2.82 20.95 -13.16
CA SER A 31 3.11 22.37 -12.92
C SER A 31 4.50 22.82 -13.39
N GLU A 32 5.32 21.93 -13.98
CA GLU A 32 6.56 22.33 -14.67
C GLU A 32 6.28 23.17 -15.92
N GLU A 33 5.12 23.01 -16.53
CA GLU A 33 4.63 23.84 -17.61
C GLU A 33 4.02 25.14 -17.03
N PRO A 34 4.67 26.31 -17.16
CA PRO A 34 4.19 27.52 -16.48
C PRO A 34 2.81 28.01 -16.95
N ALA A 35 2.43 27.67 -18.19
CA ALA A 35 1.12 28.02 -18.74
C ALA A 35 -0.03 27.14 -18.24
N ARG A 36 0.27 25.98 -17.66
CA ARG A 36 -0.72 25.02 -17.18
C ARG A 36 -1.11 25.33 -15.74
N ARG A 37 -2.35 25.69 -15.49
CA ARG A 37 -2.90 25.89 -14.15
C ARG A 37 -3.28 24.53 -13.54
N VAL A 38 -2.62 24.16 -12.46
CA VAL A 38 -2.81 22.89 -11.76
C VAL A 38 -3.43 23.16 -10.39
N LEU A 39 -4.52 22.47 -10.08
CA LEU A 39 -5.16 22.49 -8.77
C LEU A 39 -5.07 21.07 -8.18
N LEU A 40 -4.40 20.92 -7.04
CA LEU A 40 -4.38 19.71 -6.24
C LEU A 40 -5.36 19.85 -5.07
N ILE A 41 -6.32 18.93 -4.95
CA ILE A 41 -7.30 18.91 -3.86
C ILE A 41 -7.00 17.72 -2.95
N GLU A 42 -6.86 17.97 -1.64
CA GLU A 42 -6.62 16.93 -0.64
C GLU A 42 -7.63 17.05 0.51
N ALA A 43 -8.19 15.90 0.90
CA ALA A 43 -9.19 15.82 1.97
C ALA A 43 -8.65 16.18 3.36
N GLY A 44 -7.37 15.90 3.60
CA GLY A 44 -6.68 16.26 4.83
C GLY A 44 -5.84 17.52 4.72
N GLY A 45 -5.23 17.88 5.83
CA GLY A 45 -4.32 19.03 5.92
C GLY A 45 -2.87 18.69 5.63
N GLU A 46 -1.97 19.59 5.98
CA GLU A 46 -0.52 19.37 5.91
C GLU A 46 -0.05 18.38 6.99
N ALA A 47 1.02 17.66 6.68
CA ALA A 47 1.72 16.83 7.66
C ALA A 47 2.38 17.73 8.73
N LYS A 48 1.99 17.55 10.00
CA LYS A 48 2.49 18.37 11.13
C LYS A 48 3.01 17.55 12.29
N ASP A 49 2.63 16.27 12.37
CA ASP A 49 3.03 15.39 13.44
C ASP A 49 4.49 14.94 13.24
N PRO A 50 5.42 15.23 14.18
CA PRO A 50 6.83 14.88 14.04
C PRO A 50 7.08 13.38 13.92
N ASP A 51 6.19 12.54 14.47
CA ASP A 51 6.31 11.09 14.38
C ASP A 51 6.22 10.57 12.94
N ILE A 52 5.61 11.33 12.02
CA ILE A 52 5.55 10.98 10.59
C ILE A 52 6.96 10.75 10.03
N TRP A 53 7.92 11.55 10.45
CA TRP A 53 9.31 11.47 9.96
C TRP A 53 10.21 10.53 10.78
N ASN A 54 9.71 9.97 11.89
CA ASN A 54 10.42 8.96 12.67
C ASN A 54 10.14 7.57 12.11
N PRO A 55 11.13 6.85 11.51
CA PRO A 55 10.90 5.55 10.92
C PRO A 55 10.32 4.51 11.88
N ALA A 56 10.76 4.50 13.13
CA ALA A 56 10.31 3.53 14.13
C ALA A 56 8.89 3.79 14.63
N ALA A 57 8.34 4.99 14.41
CA ALA A 57 7.01 5.36 14.91
C ALA A 57 5.86 4.92 13.99
N TRP A 58 6.13 4.39 12.78
CA TRP A 58 5.09 4.12 11.79
C TRP A 58 3.89 3.29 12.31
N PRO A 59 4.05 2.27 13.20
CA PRO A 59 2.89 1.54 13.69
C PRO A 59 1.94 2.40 14.55
N ALA A 60 2.50 3.39 15.25
CA ALA A 60 1.75 4.30 16.10
C ALA A 60 1.06 5.45 15.35
N LEU A 61 1.31 5.59 14.05
CA LEU A 61 0.63 6.58 13.19
C LEU A 61 -0.77 6.14 12.79
N GLN A 62 -1.02 4.85 12.80
CA GLN A 62 -2.33 4.28 12.47
C GLN A 62 -3.37 4.70 13.51
N GLY A 63 -4.54 5.15 13.05
CA GLY A 63 -5.64 5.62 13.87
C GLY A 63 -5.50 7.02 14.45
N ARG A 64 -4.50 7.76 14.04
CA ARG A 64 -4.44 9.19 14.33
C ARG A 64 -5.44 9.96 13.46
N SER A 65 -5.71 11.21 13.79
CA SER A 65 -6.73 12.06 13.13
C SER A 65 -6.52 12.25 11.63
N TYR A 66 -5.33 11.98 11.13
CA TYR A 66 -4.98 12.01 9.71
C TYR A 66 -4.95 10.61 9.05
N ASP A 67 -5.51 9.59 9.71
CA ASP A 67 -5.83 8.28 9.13
C ASP A 67 -7.33 8.24 8.80
N TRP A 68 -7.70 7.73 7.63
CA TRP A 68 -9.10 7.46 7.29
C TRP A 68 -9.72 6.37 8.15
N ASP A 69 -8.90 5.48 8.68
CA ASP A 69 -9.29 4.42 9.60
C ASP A 69 -10.42 3.53 9.06
N TYR A 70 -10.27 3.04 7.84
CA TYR A 70 -11.25 2.13 7.23
C TYR A 70 -11.26 0.76 7.91
N HIS A 71 -12.43 0.12 7.86
CA HIS A 71 -12.64 -1.23 8.39
C HIS A 71 -13.34 -2.09 7.34
N THR A 72 -12.90 -3.35 7.22
CA THR A 72 -13.55 -4.31 6.33
C THR A 72 -14.88 -4.79 6.93
N GLU A 73 -15.71 -5.40 6.10
CA GLU A 73 -16.77 -6.30 6.62
C GLU A 73 -16.12 -7.51 7.31
N PRO A 74 -16.84 -8.22 8.19
CA PRO A 74 -16.33 -9.44 8.83
C PRO A 74 -15.88 -10.47 7.79
N GLN A 75 -14.66 -10.97 7.89
CA GLN A 75 -14.04 -11.85 6.91
C GLN A 75 -14.14 -13.32 7.32
N VAL A 76 -14.92 -14.10 6.60
CA VAL A 76 -15.12 -15.54 6.87
C VAL A 76 -13.81 -16.30 6.87
N GLY A 77 -12.92 -16.06 5.89
CA GLY A 77 -11.61 -16.70 5.79
C GLY A 77 -10.63 -16.34 6.91
N THR A 78 -10.92 -15.32 7.71
CA THR A 78 -10.12 -14.92 8.87
C THR A 78 -10.93 -14.99 10.18
N ALA A 79 -11.71 -16.03 10.34
CA ALA A 79 -12.49 -16.35 11.55
C ALA A 79 -13.51 -15.24 11.93
N GLY A 80 -14.12 -14.58 10.94
CA GLY A 80 -15.11 -13.52 11.16
C GLY A 80 -14.49 -12.18 11.61
N ARG A 81 -13.17 -12.01 11.53
CA ARG A 81 -12.49 -10.80 11.98
C ARG A 81 -12.74 -9.63 11.04
N VAL A 82 -12.77 -8.45 11.63
CA VAL A 82 -12.77 -7.16 10.93
C VAL A 82 -11.34 -6.65 10.89
N HIS A 83 -10.86 -6.31 9.71
CA HIS A 83 -9.49 -5.80 9.52
C HIS A 83 -9.50 -4.28 9.36
N ARG A 84 -8.61 -3.63 10.07
CA ARG A 84 -8.42 -2.19 9.97
C ARG A 84 -7.47 -1.85 8.84
N TRP A 85 -7.88 -0.95 7.95
CA TRP A 85 -7.11 -0.49 6.81
C TRP A 85 -6.70 0.97 6.97
N ALA A 86 -5.52 1.21 7.48
CA ALA A 86 -4.97 2.56 7.60
C ALA A 86 -4.68 3.18 6.24
N ARG A 87 -5.20 4.40 6.00
CA ARG A 87 -4.98 5.20 4.78
C ARG A 87 -4.77 6.65 5.16
N GLY A 88 -3.67 7.26 4.67
CA GLY A 88 -3.36 8.65 4.99
C GLY A 88 -4.40 9.63 4.41
N ARG A 89 -4.85 10.56 5.26
CA ARG A 89 -5.72 11.69 4.94
C ARG A 89 -4.99 13.00 5.24
N LEU A 90 -4.01 13.31 4.41
CA LEU A 90 -3.15 14.50 4.51
C LEU A 90 -2.33 14.64 3.23
N VAL A 91 -1.74 15.79 3.00
CA VAL A 91 -0.80 15.99 1.89
C VAL A 91 0.39 15.04 2.04
N GLY A 92 0.62 14.21 1.02
CA GLY A 92 1.53 13.05 1.05
C GLY A 92 0.80 11.70 1.19
N GLY A 93 -0.45 11.70 1.64
CA GLY A 93 -1.30 10.50 1.73
C GLY A 93 -0.66 9.37 2.55
N SER A 94 -0.82 8.13 2.09
CA SER A 94 -0.29 6.96 2.79
C SER A 94 1.24 6.88 2.83
N SER A 95 1.98 7.69 2.03
CA SER A 95 3.43 7.79 2.18
C SER A 95 3.86 8.39 3.53
N CYS A 96 2.93 9.04 4.25
CA CYS A 96 3.14 9.54 5.60
C CYS A 96 2.96 8.46 6.69
N LEU A 97 2.29 7.34 6.38
CA LEU A 97 1.90 6.30 7.36
C LEU A 97 2.63 4.96 7.17
N HIS A 98 3.05 4.62 5.93
CA HIS A 98 3.56 3.31 5.57
C HIS A 98 4.90 2.95 6.24
N ALA A 99 5.30 1.69 6.15
CA ALA A 99 6.57 1.18 6.68
C ALA A 99 7.80 1.49 5.79
N MET A 100 7.73 2.48 4.91
CA MET A 100 8.81 3.00 4.05
C MET A 100 9.45 1.99 3.09
N GLY A 101 8.96 0.77 3.00
CA GLY A 101 9.49 -0.22 2.06
C GLY A 101 9.43 0.31 0.61
N TYR A 102 10.55 0.23 -0.10
CA TYR A 102 10.66 0.63 -1.50
C TYR A 102 10.78 -0.61 -2.39
N MET A 103 9.75 -0.89 -3.16
CA MET A 103 9.64 -2.10 -3.98
C MET A 103 9.06 -1.78 -5.35
N ARG A 104 9.68 -2.31 -6.42
CA ARG A 104 9.21 -2.12 -7.80
C ARG A 104 8.25 -3.22 -8.26
N GLY A 105 8.40 -4.44 -7.78
CA GLY A 105 7.72 -5.64 -8.26
C GLY A 105 8.59 -6.49 -9.20
N HIS A 106 8.06 -7.63 -9.61
CA HIS A 106 8.73 -8.58 -10.50
C HIS A 106 8.39 -8.26 -11.98
N PRO A 107 9.30 -8.43 -12.96
CA PRO A 107 9.01 -8.18 -14.37
C PRO A 107 7.75 -8.84 -14.93
N SER A 108 7.39 -10.04 -14.43
CA SER A 108 6.15 -10.72 -14.84
C SER A 108 4.87 -10.00 -14.40
N ASP A 109 4.91 -9.16 -13.37
CA ASP A 109 3.75 -8.38 -12.93
C ASP A 109 3.40 -7.34 -14.00
N PHE A 110 4.41 -6.73 -14.60
CA PHE A 110 4.26 -5.78 -15.70
C PHE A 110 3.86 -6.47 -16.99
N GLN A 111 4.35 -7.69 -17.24
CA GLN A 111 3.90 -8.49 -18.37
C GLN A 111 2.39 -8.80 -18.26
N ALA A 112 1.89 -9.10 -17.07
CA ALA A 112 0.45 -9.28 -16.84
C ALA A 112 -0.34 -7.98 -17.15
N TRP A 113 0.23 -6.80 -16.88
CA TRP A 113 -0.39 -5.53 -17.28
C TRP A 113 -0.41 -5.33 -18.81
N VAL A 114 0.67 -5.70 -19.50
CA VAL A 114 0.70 -5.69 -21.00
C VAL A 114 -0.39 -6.60 -21.56
N GLU A 115 -0.54 -7.80 -21.02
CA GLU A 115 -1.57 -8.75 -21.44
C GLU A 115 -2.99 -8.23 -21.18
N ALA A 116 -3.22 -7.66 -20.00
CA ALA A 116 -4.52 -7.11 -19.62
C ALA A 116 -4.93 -5.90 -20.48
N THR A 117 -3.98 -5.02 -20.81
CA THR A 117 -4.25 -3.77 -21.54
C THR A 117 -4.02 -3.86 -23.05
N GLY A 118 -3.18 -4.80 -23.50
CA GLY A 118 -2.67 -4.84 -24.87
C GLY A 118 -1.65 -3.74 -25.20
N ASP A 119 -1.14 -3.02 -24.18
CA ASP A 119 -0.25 -1.87 -24.35
C ASP A 119 1.15 -2.18 -23.80
N SER A 120 2.14 -2.28 -24.70
CA SER A 120 3.53 -2.59 -24.34
C SER A 120 4.22 -1.50 -23.51
N ARG A 121 3.65 -0.29 -23.42
CA ARG A 121 4.18 0.78 -22.54
C ARG A 121 4.16 0.39 -21.07
N TRP A 122 3.36 -0.62 -20.67
CA TRP A 122 3.32 -1.18 -19.34
C TRP A 122 4.36 -2.27 -19.07
N SER A 123 5.21 -2.62 -20.06
CA SER A 123 6.28 -3.61 -19.87
C SER A 123 7.34 -3.11 -18.88
N TRP A 124 8.04 -4.03 -18.23
CA TRP A 124 9.17 -3.72 -17.36
C TRP A 124 10.19 -2.79 -18.04
N ASP A 125 10.63 -3.14 -19.25
CA ASP A 125 11.65 -2.36 -19.97
C ASP A 125 11.17 -0.94 -20.31
N SER A 126 9.88 -0.78 -20.62
CA SER A 126 9.29 0.54 -20.89
C SER A 126 9.16 1.39 -19.64
N LEU A 127 8.92 0.77 -18.46
CA LEU A 127 8.75 1.47 -17.19
C LEU A 127 10.06 1.68 -16.43
N LEU A 128 11.11 0.91 -16.73
CA LEU A 128 12.39 1.02 -16.05
C LEU A 128 12.98 2.44 -16.05
N PRO A 129 12.96 3.21 -17.18
CA PRO A 129 13.41 4.60 -17.18
C PRO A 129 12.61 5.50 -16.21
N ALA A 130 11.30 5.24 -16.04
CA ALA A 130 10.47 5.98 -15.10
C ALA A 130 10.86 5.67 -13.65
N PHE A 131 11.09 4.40 -13.30
CA PHE A 131 11.61 4.03 -11.98
C PHE A 131 12.95 4.70 -11.69
N GLN A 132 13.87 4.70 -12.66
CA GLN A 132 15.17 5.36 -12.53
C GLN A 132 15.03 6.87 -12.32
N ALA A 133 14.12 7.53 -13.02
CA ALA A 133 13.89 8.97 -12.88
C ALA A 133 13.29 9.37 -11.52
N LEU A 134 12.58 8.45 -10.85
CA LEU A 134 11.94 8.70 -9.55
C LEU A 134 12.92 8.63 -8.39
N GLU A 135 13.98 7.81 -8.47
CA GLU A 135 14.78 7.41 -7.33
C GLU A 135 16.19 7.99 -7.29
N ASP A 136 16.68 8.16 -6.07
CA ASP A 136 18.10 8.38 -5.77
C ASP A 136 18.62 7.15 -5.02
N HIS A 137 19.10 6.17 -5.80
CA HIS A 137 19.49 4.86 -5.29
C HIS A 137 21.02 4.79 -5.11
N PRO A 138 21.55 4.23 -3.99
CA PRO A 138 22.99 4.16 -3.74
C PRO A 138 23.77 3.36 -4.80
N LEU A 139 23.13 2.37 -5.43
CA LEU A 139 23.69 1.60 -6.56
C LEU A 139 23.36 2.23 -7.93
N GLY A 140 22.91 3.47 -7.97
CA GLY A 140 22.48 4.13 -9.21
C GLY A 140 23.62 4.33 -10.21
N GLY A 141 23.26 4.34 -11.52
CA GLY A 141 24.19 4.48 -12.63
C GLY A 141 24.69 3.17 -13.24
N ASN A 142 24.15 2.01 -12.81
CA ASN A 142 24.51 0.69 -13.33
C ASN A 142 23.53 0.16 -14.41
N GLY A 143 22.63 1.01 -14.91
CA GLY A 143 21.60 0.62 -15.88
C GLY A 143 20.32 0.03 -15.28
N LEU A 144 20.31 -0.32 -13.99
CA LEU A 144 19.14 -0.84 -13.28
C LEU A 144 18.52 0.19 -12.34
N TYR A 145 19.36 0.98 -11.68
CA TYR A 145 18.95 1.93 -10.65
C TYR A 145 19.21 3.36 -11.06
N GLY A 146 18.32 4.27 -10.63
CA GLY A 146 18.43 5.70 -10.84
C GLY A 146 19.35 6.38 -9.82
N ARG A 147 19.84 7.56 -10.17
CA ARG A 147 20.62 8.43 -9.29
C ARG A 147 20.13 9.87 -9.42
N GLY A 148 20.04 10.57 -8.28
CA GLY A 148 19.66 11.97 -8.26
C GLY A 148 18.17 12.24 -8.46
N GLY A 149 17.32 11.21 -8.48
CA GLY A 149 15.87 11.39 -8.45
C GLY A 149 15.36 11.90 -7.10
N PRO A 150 14.14 12.41 -7.02
CA PRO A 150 13.62 13.05 -5.80
C PRO A 150 13.46 12.10 -4.61
N MET A 151 13.10 10.83 -4.87
CA MET A 151 12.83 9.85 -3.82
C MET A 151 14.11 9.11 -3.42
N PRO A 152 14.60 9.27 -2.19
CA PRO A 152 15.77 8.53 -1.72
C PRO A 152 15.43 7.05 -1.52
N VAL A 153 16.40 6.22 -1.83
CA VAL A 153 16.40 4.80 -1.49
C VAL A 153 17.59 4.55 -0.56
N TYR A 154 17.29 4.10 0.64
CA TYR A 154 18.28 3.72 1.63
C TYR A 154 18.43 2.21 1.67
N LEU A 155 19.65 1.72 1.58
CA LEU A 155 20.02 0.31 1.77
C LEU A 155 20.74 0.21 3.13
N PRO A 156 20.09 -0.38 4.16
CA PRO A 156 20.68 -0.39 5.50
C PRO A 156 21.93 -1.27 5.64
N GLY A 157 22.14 -2.23 4.74
CA GLY A 157 23.30 -3.12 4.80
C GLY A 157 23.47 -3.74 6.20
N ASP A 158 24.61 -3.53 6.83
CA ASP A 158 24.94 -4.05 8.17
C ASP A 158 24.30 -3.25 9.32
N GLU A 159 23.58 -2.17 9.05
CA GLU A 159 22.87 -1.39 10.07
C GLU A 159 21.60 -2.05 10.57
N VAL A 160 21.12 -3.11 9.89
CA VAL A 160 19.99 -3.89 10.37
C VAL A 160 20.27 -4.54 11.72
N SER A 161 19.22 -4.79 12.47
CA SER A 161 19.28 -5.50 13.75
C SER A 161 20.09 -6.82 13.63
N PRO A 162 20.88 -7.18 14.65
CA PRO A 162 21.58 -8.46 14.67
C PRO A 162 20.68 -9.69 14.46
N VAL A 163 19.41 -9.63 14.89
CA VAL A 163 18.40 -10.68 14.61
C VAL A 163 18.10 -10.75 13.13
N ALA A 164 17.92 -9.60 12.47
CA ALA A 164 17.67 -9.54 11.03
C ALA A 164 18.87 -10.06 10.22
N ARG A 165 20.11 -9.79 10.67
CA ARG A 165 21.31 -10.41 10.06
C ARG A 165 21.30 -11.90 10.20
N ALA A 166 21.05 -12.43 11.40
CA ALA A 166 20.95 -13.87 11.62
C ALA A 166 19.86 -14.53 10.77
N TYR A 167 18.73 -13.83 10.58
CA TYR A 167 17.66 -14.26 9.68
C TYR A 167 18.12 -14.33 8.21
N ILE A 168 18.87 -13.34 7.74
CA ILE A 168 19.42 -13.33 6.37
C ILE A 168 20.37 -14.52 6.18
N GLU A 169 21.24 -14.78 7.16
CA GLU A 169 22.12 -15.95 7.15
C GLU A 169 21.33 -17.27 7.13
N ALA A 170 20.27 -17.36 7.94
CA ALA A 170 19.39 -18.53 7.98
C ALA A 170 18.70 -18.79 6.63
N GLY A 171 18.19 -17.75 5.98
CA GLY A 171 17.62 -17.87 4.63
C GLY A 171 18.66 -18.30 3.58
N ALA A 172 19.87 -17.74 3.66
CA ALA A 172 20.95 -18.09 2.75
C ALA A 172 21.44 -19.54 2.95
N SER A 173 21.47 -20.04 4.18
CA SER A 173 21.87 -21.44 4.48
C SER A 173 20.86 -22.46 3.94
N LEU A 174 19.63 -22.06 3.65
CA LEU A 174 18.61 -22.86 2.97
C LEU A 174 18.71 -22.80 1.44
N GLY A 175 19.61 -21.96 0.90
CA GLY A 175 19.84 -21.82 -0.53
C GLY A 175 19.24 -20.57 -1.18
N LEU A 176 18.62 -19.66 -0.40
CA LEU A 176 18.19 -18.37 -0.94
C LEU A 176 19.39 -17.50 -1.29
N PRO A 177 19.45 -16.91 -2.50
CA PRO A 177 20.47 -15.95 -2.83
C PRO A 177 20.43 -14.74 -1.90
N ARG A 178 21.58 -14.25 -1.46
CA ARG A 178 21.68 -12.93 -0.86
C ARG A 178 21.64 -11.88 -1.96
N LEU A 179 20.69 -10.96 -1.86
CA LEU A 179 20.51 -9.89 -2.81
C LEU A 179 21.00 -8.57 -2.23
N GLU A 180 21.42 -7.65 -3.10
CA GLU A 180 21.67 -6.25 -2.72
C GLU A 180 20.37 -5.46 -2.54
N GLY A 181 19.25 -5.99 -3.05
CA GLY A 181 17.89 -5.46 -2.96
C GLY A 181 16.95 -6.20 -3.90
N HIS A 182 15.64 -6.10 -3.69
CA HIS A 182 14.63 -6.78 -4.50
C HIS A 182 14.20 -6.02 -5.77
N ASN A 183 14.87 -4.92 -6.13
CA ASN A 183 14.43 -4.01 -7.19
C ASN A 183 15.18 -4.15 -8.52
N SER A 184 16.02 -5.18 -8.68
CA SER A 184 16.79 -5.44 -9.90
C SER A 184 16.00 -6.19 -10.99
N GLY A 185 14.78 -6.61 -10.71
CA GLY A 185 14.02 -7.58 -11.51
C GLY A 185 14.19 -9.02 -11.03
N GLN A 186 15.23 -9.31 -10.24
CA GLN A 186 15.38 -10.57 -9.50
C GLN A 186 14.87 -10.36 -8.08
N MET A 187 13.78 -11.05 -7.72
CA MET A 187 13.17 -10.90 -6.40
C MET A 187 13.43 -12.10 -5.49
N ILE A 188 13.60 -13.31 -6.04
CA ILE A 188 13.84 -14.49 -5.22
C ILE A 188 15.20 -14.38 -4.55
N GLY A 189 15.18 -14.40 -3.22
CA GLY A 189 16.36 -14.23 -2.37
C GLY A 189 16.01 -13.55 -1.07
N VAL A 190 17.01 -13.31 -0.24
CA VAL A 190 16.91 -12.68 1.07
C VAL A 190 17.82 -11.43 1.13
N THR A 191 17.31 -10.33 1.67
CA THR A 191 18.05 -9.06 1.79
C THR A 191 17.41 -8.15 2.83
N PRO A 192 18.15 -7.16 3.37
CA PRO A 192 17.52 -6.03 4.04
C PRO A 192 16.53 -5.31 3.14
N ASN A 193 15.49 -4.73 3.74
CA ASN A 193 14.53 -3.92 2.98
C ASN A 193 15.15 -2.61 2.48
N SER A 194 14.92 -2.30 1.21
CA SER A 194 15.15 -0.94 0.68
C SER A 194 14.10 0.01 1.24
N LEU A 195 14.49 1.19 1.72
CA LEU A 195 13.62 2.09 2.48
C LEU A 195 13.65 3.52 1.93
N ASN A 196 12.51 4.23 2.01
CA ASN A 196 12.44 5.66 1.73
C ASN A 196 12.86 6.47 2.98
N ILE A 197 14.13 6.42 3.28
CA ILE A 197 14.77 7.09 4.41
C ILE A 197 15.96 7.91 3.90
N ARG A 198 16.15 9.11 4.46
CA ARG A 198 17.35 9.94 4.31
C ARG A 198 17.73 10.54 5.66
N ASP A 199 18.98 10.44 6.04
CA ASP A 199 19.50 10.97 7.31
C ASP A 199 18.69 10.51 8.54
N GLY A 200 18.33 9.21 8.57
CA GLY A 200 17.54 8.62 9.65
C GLY A 200 16.07 9.06 9.71
N ARG A 201 15.57 9.75 8.69
CA ARG A 201 14.18 10.25 8.63
C ARG A 201 13.45 9.67 7.44
N ARG A 202 12.16 9.34 7.63
CA ARG A 202 11.24 9.07 6.52
C ARG A 202 11.27 10.22 5.52
N VAL A 203 11.25 9.91 4.24
CA VAL A 203 10.93 10.87 3.17
C VAL A 203 9.58 10.49 2.58
N THR A 204 8.59 11.35 2.76
CA THR A 204 7.27 11.18 2.16
C THR A 204 7.30 11.61 0.69
N VAL A 205 6.29 11.21 -0.08
CA VAL A 205 6.19 11.69 -1.48
C VAL A 205 5.98 13.22 -1.52
N ALA A 206 5.30 13.80 -0.53
CA ALA A 206 5.18 15.26 -0.43
C ALA A 206 6.54 15.93 -0.18
N ASP A 207 7.39 15.37 0.69
CA ASP A 207 8.75 15.90 0.91
C ASP A 207 9.59 15.85 -0.36
N ALA A 208 9.48 14.76 -1.13
CA ALA A 208 10.26 14.53 -2.33
C ALA A 208 9.82 15.41 -3.52
N TRP A 209 8.51 15.62 -3.68
CA TRP A 209 7.93 16.23 -4.89
C TRP A 209 7.32 17.61 -4.68
N LEU A 210 6.64 17.85 -3.57
CA LEU A 210 6.04 19.14 -3.24
C LEU A 210 7.01 19.99 -2.39
N THR A 211 8.24 20.13 -2.88
CA THR A 211 9.27 20.95 -2.24
C THR A 211 8.82 22.42 -2.11
N PRO A 212 9.44 23.23 -1.25
CA PRO A 212 9.11 24.66 -1.17
C PRO A 212 9.16 25.38 -2.52
N ALA A 213 10.14 25.04 -3.38
CA ALA A 213 10.25 25.61 -4.73
C ALA A 213 9.08 25.22 -5.64
N VAL A 214 8.59 23.97 -5.57
CA VAL A 214 7.41 23.52 -6.33
C VAL A 214 6.15 24.20 -5.81
N ARG A 215 5.97 24.23 -4.48
CA ARG A 215 4.80 24.87 -3.85
C ARG A 215 4.70 26.36 -4.12
N SER A 216 5.83 27.05 -4.41
CA SER A 216 5.86 28.47 -4.74
C SER A 216 5.54 28.80 -6.20
N ARG A 217 5.33 27.79 -7.05
CA ARG A 217 4.96 28.01 -8.47
C ARG A 217 3.61 28.72 -8.58
N PRO A 218 3.50 29.82 -9.35
CA PRO A 218 2.27 30.59 -9.43
C PRO A 218 1.11 29.85 -10.11
N ASN A 219 1.43 28.81 -10.88
CA ASN A 219 0.47 27.98 -11.61
C ASN A 219 0.07 26.69 -10.85
N LEU A 220 0.54 26.49 -9.62
CA LEU A 220 0.15 25.38 -8.76
C LEU A 220 -0.61 25.88 -7.53
N THR A 221 -1.84 25.42 -7.36
CA THR A 221 -2.62 25.64 -6.15
C THR A 221 -2.84 24.31 -5.42
N ILE A 222 -2.57 24.25 -4.11
CA ILE A 222 -2.85 23.10 -3.27
C ILE A 222 -3.96 23.46 -2.30
N LEU A 223 -5.09 22.78 -2.43
CA LEU A 223 -6.29 23.00 -1.62
C LEU A 223 -6.45 21.82 -0.65
N GLY A 224 -5.90 21.98 0.54
CA GLY A 224 -6.02 20.99 1.63
C GLY A 224 -7.34 21.15 2.39
N GLU A 225 -7.64 20.16 3.27
CA GLU A 225 -8.85 20.11 4.10
C GLU A 225 -10.14 20.27 3.30
N THR A 226 -10.11 19.78 2.04
CA THR A 226 -11.21 19.94 1.08
C THR A 226 -11.57 18.59 0.49
N ARG A 227 -12.82 18.16 0.66
CA ARG A 227 -13.32 16.89 0.14
C ARG A 227 -14.03 17.07 -1.19
N VAL A 228 -13.75 16.23 -2.16
CA VAL A 228 -14.52 16.15 -3.40
C VAL A 228 -15.74 15.28 -3.15
N ARG A 229 -16.94 15.86 -3.32
CA ARG A 229 -18.21 15.17 -3.11
C ARG A 229 -18.57 14.30 -4.32
N ARG A 230 -18.53 14.91 -5.52
CA ARG A 230 -18.81 14.23 -6.79
C ARG A 230 -18.22 14.98 -7.98
N LEU A 231 -18.14 14.30 -9.10
CA LEU A 231 -17.84 14.87 -10.41
C LEU A 231 -19.07 15.56 -10.96
N VAL A 232 -18.87 16.67 -11.67
CA VAL A 232 -19.91 17.32 -12.47
C VAL A 232 -19.80 16.78 -13.89
N VAL A 233 -20.72 15.89 -14.25
CA VAL A 233 -20.77 15.24 -15.56
C VAL A 233 -21.86 15.89 -16.41
N ASN A 234 -21.55 16.27 -17.64
CA ASN A 234 -22.49 16.78 -18.62
C ASN A 234 -22.19 16.15 -19.99
N ALA A 235 -23.21 15.54 -20.60
CA ALA A 235 -23.08 14.88 -21.92
C ALA A 235 -21.84 13.94 -21.99
N ASN A 236 -21.66 13.08 -21.00
CA ASN A 236 -20.55 12.12 -20.86
C ASN A 236 -19.15 12.76 -20.73
N HIS A 237 -19.09 14.05 -20.41
CA HIS A 237 -17.83 14.76 -20.13
C HIS A 237 -17.81 15.25 -18.70
N VAL A 238 -16.70 15.06 -18.00
CA VAL A 238 -16.45 15.69 -16.72
C VAL A 238 -16.13 17.16 -16.96
N ARG A 239 -16.89 18.07 -16.34
CA ARG A 239 -16.76 19.53 -16.46
C ARG A 239 -16.18 20.18 -15.21
N GLY A 240 -16.01 19.41 -14.14
CA GLY A 240 -15.50 19.89 -12.87
C GLY A 240 -15.93 19.01 -11.72
N LEU A 241 -15.92 19.61 -10.53
CA LEU A 241 -16.12 18.94 -9.26
C LEU A 241 -17.06 19.72 -8.34
N GLU A 242 -17.85 19.04 -7.54
CA GLU A 242 -18.44 19.59 -6.33
C GLU A 242 -17.52 19.27 -5.14
N ILE A 243 -17.17 20.30 -4.40
CA ILE A 243 -16.28 20.20 -3.25
C ILE A 243 -16.96 20.68 -1.97
N VAL A 244 -16.46 20.20 -0.83
CA VAL A 244 -16.85 20.65 0.50
C VAL A 244 -15.58 21.07 1.23
N ARG A 245 -15.49 22.35 1.61
CA ARG A 245 -14.36 22.91 2.36
C ARG A 245 -14.41 22.48 3.84
N ARG A 246 -13.35 22.75 4.59
CA ARG A 246 -13.24 22.45 6.01
C ARG A 246 -14.40 22.97 6.87
N ASP A 247 -14.91 24.15 6.54
CA ASP A 247 -16.03 24.80 7.25
C ASP A 247 -17.41 24.23 6.86
N GLY A 248 -17.44 23.21 5.99
CA GLY A 248 -18.66 22.60 5.48
C GLY A 248 -19.28 23.34 4.30
N SER A 249 -18.71 24.47 3.85
CA SER A 249 -19.24 25.23 2.72
C SER A 249 -19.06 24.48 1.40
N PRO A 250 -20.13 24.36 0.57
CA PRO A 250 -20.02 23.77 -0.75
C PRO A 250 -19.44 24.79 -1.76
N ALA A 251 -18.64 24.28 -2.70
CA ALA A 251 -18.18 25.06 -3.84
C ALA A 251 -18.09 24.17 -5.10
N GLN A 252 -17.91 24.83 -6.26
CA GLN A 252 -17.62 24.13 -7.52
C GLN A 252 -16.27 24.55 -8.07
N VAL A 253 -15.58 23.58 -8.66
CA VAL A 253 -14.37 23.77 -9.44
C VAL A 253 -14.67 23.38 -10.88
N LEU A 254 -14.39 24.24 -11.84
CA LEU A 254 -14.42 23.89 -13.25
C LEU A 254 -13.03 23.47 -13.71
N ALA A 255 -12.95 22.47 -14.57
CA ALA A 255 -11.69 21.94 -15.07
C ALA A 255 -11.83 21.42 -16.49
N ASP A 256 -10.78 21.58 -17.30
CA ASP A 256 -10.72 20.95 -18.63
C ASP A 256 -10.38 19.46 -18.50
N GLN A 257 -9.57 19.11 -17.51
CA GLN A 257 -9.19 17.73 -17.18
C GLN A 257 -9.24 17.48 -15.67
N VAL A 258 -9.76 16.30 -15.29
CA VAL A 258 -9.76 15.81 -13.90
C VAL A 258 -8.99 14.51 -13.83
N VAL A 259 -8.02 14.44 -12.90
CA VAL A 259 -7.23 13.24 -12.63
C VAL A 259 -7.55 12.71 -11.23
N LEU A 260 -8.04 11.49 -11.14
CA LEU A 260 -8.40 10.87 -9.85
C LEU A 260 -7.22 10.13 -9.25
N CYS A 261 -6.72 10.62 -8.12
CA CYS A 261 -5.60 10.08 -7.35
C CYS A 261 -5.98 9.81 -5.87
N ALA A 262 -7.27 9.56 -5.61
CA ALA A 262 -7.80 9.39 -4.26
C ALA A 262 -7.57 7.98 -3.67
N GLY A 263 -6.76 7.15 -4.34
CA GLY A 263 -6.39 5.81 -3.91
C GLY A 263 -7.46 4.75 -4.18
N ALA A 264 -7.15 3.51 -3.84
CA ALA A 264 -7.97 2.34 -4.19
C ALA A 264 -9.36 2.32 -3.53
N LEU A 265 -9.61 3.12 -2.50
CA LEU A 265 -10.89 3.16 -1.80
C LEU A 265 -11.74 4.38 -2.22
N GLU A 266 -11.18 5.56 -2.17
CA GLU A 266 -11.93 6.79 -2.46
C GLU A 266 -12.08 7.09 -3.96
N THR A 267 -11.19 6.59 -4.84
CA THR A 267 -11.38 6.76 -6.28
C THR A 267 -12.66 6.06 -6.78
N PRO A 268 -12.87 4.74 -6.55
CA PRO A 268 -14.12 4.10 -6.93
C PRO A 268 -15.33 4.66 -6.18
N ALA A 269 -15.18 5.04 -4.91
CA ALA A 269 -16.27 5.63 -4.14
C ALA A 269 -16.71 6.99 -4.72
N LEU A 270 -15.76 7.83 -5.15
CA LEU A 270 -16.05 9.11 -5.82
C LEU A 270 -16.76 8.87 -7.16
N LEU A 271 -16.31 7.92 -7.97
CA LEU A 271 -16.97 7.53 -9.21
C LEU A 271 -18.42 7.08 -8.94
N MET A 272 -18.63 6.19 -7.98
CA MET A 272 -19.97 5.72 -7.61
C MET A 272 -20.86 6.87 -7.10
N ARG A 273 -20.38 7.72 -6.20
CA ARG A 273 -21.13 8.91 -5.74
C ARG A 273 -21.47 9.88 -6.88
N SER A 274 -20.71 9.81 -7.98
CA SER A 274 -20.94 10.61 -9.20
C SER A 274 -21.87 9.92 -10.21
N GLY A 275 -22.45 8.78 -9.87
CA GLY A 275 -23.32 8.01 -10.76
C GLY A 275 -22.58 7.17 -11.81
N ILE A 276 -21.29 6.90 -11.61
CA ILE A 276 -20.44 6.10 -12.50
C ILE A 276 -20.05 4.82 -11.75
N GLY A 277 -20.59 3.67 -12.16
CA GLY A 277 -20.34 2.40 -11.47
C GLY A 277 -21.42 1.36 -11.74
N PRO A 278 -21.40 0.20 -11.04
CA PRO A 278 -22.39 -0.84 -11.26
C PRO A 278 -23.81 -0.36 -10.92
N GLU A 279 -24.73 -0.36 -11.89
CA GLU A 279 -26.10 0.15 -11.74
C GLU A 279 -26.77 -0.38 -10.47
N HIS A 280 -26.74 -1.70 -10.24
CA HIS A 280 -27.35 -2.31 -9.07
C HIS A 280 -26.76 -1.83 -7.72
N THR A 281 -25.46 -1.49 -7.71
CA THR A 281 -24.78 -0.93 -6.52
C THR A 281 -25.20 0.51 -6.29
N LEU A 282 -25.29 1.29 -7.36
CA LEU A 282 -25.71 2.69 -7.30
C LEU A 282 -27.17 2.80 -6.84
N ASP A 283 -28.06 1.99 -7.41
CA ASP A 283 -29.49 1.95 -7.00
C ASP A 283 -29.63 1.59 -5.51
N ALA A 284 -28.90 0.59 -5.04
CA ALA A 284 -28.91 0.20 -3.62
C ALA A 284 -28.40 1.32 -2.69
N ALA A 285 -27.52 2.20 -3.17
CA ALA A 285 -27.00 3.36 -2.46
C ALA A 285 -27.84 4.65 -2.68
N GLY A 286 -28.94 4.56 -3.42
CA GLY A 286 -29.78 5.74 -3.74
C GLY A 286 -29.12 6.75 -4.67
N VAL A 287 -28.19 6.32 -5.51
CA VAL A 287 -27.48 7.12 -6.51
C VAL A 287 -28.01 6.80 -7.90
N ALA A 288 -28.46 7.82 -8.64
CA ALA A 288 -28.88 7.63 -10.02
C ALA A 288 -27.68 7.22 -10.90
N CYS A 289 -27.83 6.11 -11.64
CA CYS A 289 -26.82 5.65 -12.58
C CYS A 289 -26.77 6.56 -13.80
N LEU A 290 -25.63 7.21 -14.03
CA LEU A 290 -25.35 7.99 -15.23
C LEU A 290 -24.60 7.16 -16.27
N ILE A 291 -23.64 6.36 -15.83
CA ILE A 291 -22.83 5.47 -16.67
C ILE A 291 -22.66 4.15 -15.93
N ASP A 292 -23.23 3.08 -16.49
CA ASP A 292 -23.04 1.73 -15.95
C ASP A 292 -21.65 1.21 -16.27
N VAL A 293 -20.83 1.02 -15.23
CA VAL A 293 -19.48 0.46 -15.31
C VAL A 293 -19.36 -0.65 -14.26
N PRO A 294 -19.72 -1.90 -14.62
CA PRO A 294 -19.83 -3.01 -13.69
C PRO A 294 -18.55 -3.35 -12.90
N GLU A 295 -17.39 -2.98 -13.40
CA GLU A 295 -16.09 -3.32 -12.82
C GLU A 295 -15.61 -2.36 -11.72
N ILE A 296 -16.19 -1.16 -11.61
CA ILE A 296 -15.83 -0.21 -10.54
C ILE A 296 -16.19 -0.80 -9.17
N GLY A 297 -15.21 -0.83 -8.27
CA GLY A 297 -15.34 -1.39 -6.93
C GLY A 297 -15.22 -2.92 -6.87
N ARG A 298 -15.14 -3.62 -8.00
CA ARG A 298 -14.82 -5.05 -8.05
C ARG A 298 -13.33 -5.30 -7.94
N ASN A 299 -12.95 -6.57 -7.89
CA ASN A 299 -11.55 -7.03 -7.94
C ASN A 299 -10.68 -6.47 -6.81
N VAL A 300 -11.25 -6.16 -5.66
CA VAL A 300 -10.47 -5.77 -4.48
C VAL A 300 -9.47 -6.86 -4.14
N GLN A 301 -8.22 -6.48 -4.02
CA GLN A 301 -7.11 -7.34 -3.62
C GLN A 301 -6.34 -6.65 -2.51
N ASP A 302 -5.74 -7.45 -1.62
CA ASP A 302 -4.83 -6.95 -0.60
C ASP A 302 -3.84 -8.06 -0.24
N HIS A 303 -2.65 -7.68 0.19
CA HIS A 303 -1.71 -8.62 0.78
C HIS A 303 -2.03 -8.84 2.26
N LEU A 304 -2.03 -10.11 2.67
CA LEU A 304 -2.02 -10.51 4.07
C LEU A 304 -0.64 -10.97 4.50
N LEU A 305 -0.31 -10.72 5.78
CA LEU A 305 0.82 -11.32 6.47
C LEU A 305 0.32 -12.10 7.68
N GLY A 306 0.81 -13.31 7.86
CA GLY A 306 0.66 -14.06 9.10
C GLY A 306 1.54 -13.41 10.17
N ALA A 307 0.93 -12.81 11.16
CA ALA A 307 1.59 -12.22 12.32
C ALA A 307 1.41 -13.16 13.52
N GLY A 308 2.40 -13.97 13.81
CA GLY A 308 2.27 -14.97 14.87
C GLY A 308 3.24 -16.15 14.79
N ASN A 309 4.14 -16.23 13.78
CA ASN A 309 5.29 -17.10 13.93
C ASN A 309 6.32 -16.37 14.80
N LEU A 310 6.20 -16.60 16.12
CA LEU A 310 6.83 -15.82 17.18
C LEU A 310 7.83 -16.66 17.95
N TYR A 311 8.99 -16.11 18.20
CA TYR A 311 10.08 -16.73 18.94
C TYR A 311 10.44 -15.93 20.19
N ALA A 312 10.48 -16.59 21.36
CA ALA A 312 11.10 -16.01 22.55
C ALA A 312 12.61 -15.82 22.32
N ALA A 313 13.10 -14.67 22.73
CA ALA A 313 14.50 -14.31 22.54
C ALA A 313 15.36 -14.71 23.75
N ARG A 314 16.51 -15.38 23.53
CA ARG A 314 17.48 -15.72 24.58
C ARG A 314 18.13 -14.50 25.23
N ARG A 315 18.19 -13.41 24.49
CA ARG A 315 18.77 -12.11 24.89
C ARG A 315 17.91 -10.98 24.37
N PRO A 316 17.94 -9.81 24.98
CA PRO A 316 17.11 -8.69 24.53
C PRO A 316 17.32 -8.35 23.07
N VAL A 317 16.22 -8.27 22.30
CA VAL A 317 16.22 -7.80 20.92
C VAL A 317 16.31 -6.28 20.94
N PRO A 318 17.34 -5.67 20.34
CA PRO A 318 17.46 -4.22 20.31
C PRO A 318 16.27 -3.57 19.56
N PRO A 319 15.80 -2.40 19.97
CA PRO A 319 14.76 -1.69 19.24
C PRO A 319 15.27 -1.29 17.84
N SER A 320 14.40 -1.42 16.85
CA SER A 320 14.70 -0.97 15.49
C SER A 320 14.81 0.56 15.44
N ARG A 321 15.81 1.04 14.70
CA ARG A 321 15.96 2.46 14.32
C ARG A 321 15.36 2.75 12.94
N LEU A 322 15.00 1.70 12.20
CA LEU A 322 14.47 1.75 10.85
C LEU A 322 12.95 1.59 10.87
N GLN A 323 12.50 0.44 10.45
CA GLN A 323 11.12 0.02 10.54
C GLN A 323 11.12 -1.44 11.04
N HIS A 324 10.18 -1.85 11.81
CA HIS A 324 10.26 -3.09 12.57
C HIS A 324 10.45 -4.36 11.74
N SER A 325 10.10 -4.36 10.45
CA SER A 325 10.38 -5.45 9.51
C SER A 325 11.61 -5.11 8.66
N GLU A 326 12.81 -5.45 9.14
CA GLU A 326 14.06 -4.94 8.56
C GLU A 326 14.59 -5.72 7.37
N SER A 327 14.11 -6.96 7.17
CA SER A 327 14.53 -7.82 6.07
C SER A 327 13.40 -8.71 5.58
N MET A 328 13.46 -9.09 4.31
CA MET A 328 12.51 -9.99 3.67
C MET A 328 13.21 -11.03 2.83
N ALA A 329 12.59 -12.21 2.74
CA ALA A 329 12.91 -13.27 1.82
C ALA A 329 11.70 -13.52 0.91
N TYR A 330 11.94 -13.54 -0.39
CA TYR A 330 10.96 -13.95 -1.38
C TYR A 330 11.36 -15.28 -1.99
N MET A 331 10.41 -16.20 -2.18
CA MET A 331 10.68 -17.53 -2.67
C MET A 331 9.49 -18.17 -3.37
N ARG A 332 9.74 -19.31 -4.02
CA ARG A 332 8.67 -20.18 -4.51
C ARG A 332 8.13 -21.03 -3.37
N ALA A 333 6.84 -21.34 -3.41
CA ALA A 333 6.24 -22.24 -2.43
C ALA A 333 6.88 -23.64 -2.50
N GLY A 334 7.42 -24.11 -1.36
CA GLY A 334 8.10 -25.39 -1.25
C GLY A 334 9.52 -25.46 -1.82
N SER A 335 10.15 -24.31 -2.14
CA SER A 335 11.54 -24.30 -2.63
C SER A 335 12.28 -23.01 -2.27
N PHE A 336 13.46 -23.15 -1.71
CA PHE A 336 14.39 -22.05 -1.45
C PHE A 336 15.36 -21.78 -2.62
N THR A 337 15.39 -22.63 -3.63
CA THR A 337 16.37 -22.55 -4.73
C THR A 337 15.75 -22.31 -6.10
N ALA A 338 14.43 -22.46 -6.24
CA ALA A 338 13.76 -22.26 -7.53
C ALA A 338 13.66 -20.76 -7.86
N GLY A 339 14.06 -20.40 -9.09
CA GLY A 339 13.90 -19.04 -9.62
C GLY A 339 12.50 -18.73 -10.12
N GLY A 340 12.32 -17.50 -10.66
CA GLY A 340 11.09 -17.01 -11.27
C GLY A 340 10.30 -16.03 -10.38
N GLN A 341 9.00 -15.88 -10.66
CA GLN A 341 8.11 -15.03 -9.88
C GLN A 341 7.93 -15.61 -8.46
N PRO A 342 8.09 -14.82 -7.41
CA PRO A 342 7.87 -15.30 -6.05
C PRO A 342 6.39 -15.60 -5.81
N GLU A 343 6.10 -16.58 -4.95
CA GLU A 343 4.74 -16.93 -4.53
C GLU A 343 4.51 -16.63 -3.05
N ILE A 344 5.56 -16.72 -2.25
CA ILE A 344 5.50 -16.44 -0.82
C ILE A 344 6.59 -15.46 -0.40
N VAL A 345 6.35 -14.82 0.72
CA VAL A 345 7.26 -13.89 1.39
C VAL A 345 7.35 -14.23 2.87
N VAL A 346 8.56 -14.16 3.42
CA VAL A 346 8.80 -14.22 4.86
C VAL A 346 9.59 -12.96 5.25
N GLY A 347 9.12 -12.24 6.26
CA GLY A 347 9.77 -11.03 6.77
C GLY A 347 10.27 -11.23 8.19
N CYS A 348 11.42 -10.66 8.54
CA CYS A 348 11.92 -10.65 9.91
C CYS A 348 11.46 -9.37 10.62
N GLY A 349 10.48 -9.49 11.51
CA GLY A 349 10.07 -8.45 12.43
C GLY A 349 10.90 -8.49 13.72
N VAL A 350 11.67 -7.44 13.98
CA VAL A 350 12.52 -7.33 15.19
C VAL A 350 11.72 -6.89 16.42
N ALA A 351 10.48 -7.29 16.49
CA ALA A 351 9.52 -7.02 17.56
C ALA A 351 8.53 -8.19 17.67
N PRO A 352 7.83 -8.34 18.81
CA PRO A 352 6.76 -9.32 18.96
C PRO A 352 5.49 -8.88 18.22
N ILE A 353 5.43 -9.13 16.93
CA ILE A 353 4.30 -8.76 16.06
C ILE A 353 3.31 -9.91 16.03
N VAL A 354 2.11 -9.67 16.51
CA VAL A 354 0.99 -10.63 16.54
C VAL A 354 -0.31 -9.93 16.13
N SER A 355 -1.30 -10.72 15.71
CA SER A 355 -2.65 -10.21 15.51
C SER A 355 -3.35 -9.98 16.87
N GLU A 356 -4.48 -9.30 16.88
CA GLU A 356 -5.33 -9.06 18.05
C GLU A 356 -5.86 -10.35 18.69
N CYS A 357 -5.74 -11.50 18.02
CA CYS A 357 -6.12 -12.81 18.56
C CYS A 357 -5.09 -13.40 19.54
N PHE A 358 -3.92 -12.81 19.65
CA PHE A 358 -2.82 -13.29 20.48
C PHE A 358 -2.27 -12.20 21.38
N GLN A 359 -1.74 -12.60 22.51
CA GLN A 359 -1.08 -11.67 23.43
C GLN A 359 0.39 -11.49 23.02
N ALA A 360 0.78 -10.26 22.72
CA ALA A 360 2.18 -9.94 22.45
C ALA A 360 3.01 -10.00 23.75
N PRO A 361 4.19 -10.63 23.75
CA PRO A 361 5.15 -10.50 24.84
C PRO A 361 5.68 -9.07 24.96
N ALA A 362 6.43 -8.80 26.04
CA ALA A 362 7.07 -7.49 26.23
C ALA A 362 8.02 -7.16 25.06
N ALA A 363 8.12 -5.87 24.71
CA ALA A 363 9.06 -5.41 23.70
C ALA A 363 10.49 -5.85 24.05
N GLY A 364 11.23 -6.30 23.05
CA GLY A 364 12.60 -6.81 23.22
C GLY A 364 12.72 -8.24 23.75
N SER A 365 11.62 -8.89 24.18
CA SER A 365 11.66 -10.28 24.68
C SER A 365 11.38 -11.34 23.61
N ALA A 366 11.01 -10.91 22.40
CA ALA A 366 10.67 -11.79 21.30
C ALA A 366 10.87 -11.09 19.93
N TYR A 367 10.94 -11.89 18.87
CA TYR A 367 10.92 -11.45 17.49
C TYR A 367 9.95 -12.32 16.67
N SER A 368 9.52 -11.81 15.53
CA SER A 368 8.52 -12.48 14.68
C SER A 368 9.06 -12.78 13.29
N LEU A 369 8.70 -13.92 12.72
CA LEU A 369 8.79 -14.15 11.29
C LEU A 369 7.39 -14.00 10.69
N LEU A 370 7.22 -12.97 9.86
CA LEU A 370 5.96 -12.65 9.21
C LEU A 370 5.91 -13.43 7.89
N PHE A 371 4.84 -14.17 7.66
CA PHE A 371 4.72 -15.02 6.47
C PHE A 371 3.51 -14.61 5.64
N GLY A 372 3.61 -14.65 4.32
CA GLY A 372 2.53 -14.21 3.45
C GLY A 372 2.67 -14.68 2.01
N ILE A 373 1.71 -14.30 1.19
CA ILE A 373 1.66 -14.62 -0.24
C ILE A 373 1.77 -13.36 -1.07
N THR A 374 2.41 -13.45 -2.24
CA THR A 374 2.66 -12.29 -3.10
C THR A 374 1.55 -12.03 -4.12
N HIS A 375 0.83 -13.05 -4.53
CA HIS A 375 -0.22 -12.99 -5.56
C HIS A 375 -1.48 -13.70 -5.08
N PRO A 376 -2.28 -13.09 -4.19
CA PRO A 376 -3.54 -13.67 -3.75
C PRO A 376 -4.50 -13.84 -4.94
N THR A 377 -5.26 -14.92 -4.93
CA THR A 377 -6.29 -15.19 -5.94
C THR A 377 -7.70 -14.86 -5.47
N SER A 378 -7.88 -14.63 -4.18
CA SER A 378 -9.13 -14.10 -3.62
C SER A 378 -9.42 -12.71 -4.17
N ARG A 379 -10.68 -12.47 -4.55
CA ARG A 379 -11.15 -11.20 -5.12
C ARG A 379 -12.39 -10.73 -4.38
N GLY A 380 -12.31 -9.50 -3.92
CA GLY A 380 -13.35 -8.86 -3.16
C GLY A 380 -14.08 -7.75 -3.89
N SER A 381 -14.82 -6.95 -3.12
CA SER A 381 -15.57 -5.80 -3.62
C SER A 381 -15.55 -4.63 -2.67
N LEU A 382 -15.73 -3.44 -3.22
CA LEU A 382 -15.96 -2.19 -2.52
C LEU A 382 -17.24 -1.56 -3.02
N ARG A 383 -18.10 -1.09 -2.11
CA ARG A 383 -19.36 -0.41 -2.43
C ARG A 383 -19.56 0.80 -1.52
N ILE A 384 -20.30 1.79 -1.98
CA ILE A 384 -20.81 2.87 -1.13
C ILE A 384 -22.13 2.42 -0.47
N SER A 385 -22.40 2.87 0.75
CA SER A 385 -23.67 2.61 1.45
C SER A 385 -24.72 3.70 1.22
N GLY A 386 -24.34 4.83 0.63
CA GLY A 386 -25.19 5.96 0.34
C GLY A 386 -24.46 7.04 -0.46
N PRO A 387 -25.17 8.15 -0.83
CA PRO A 387 -24.67 9.18 -1.74
C PRO A 387 -23.75 10.23 -1.07
N GLU A 388 -23.72 10.27 0.26
CA GLU A 388 -23.08 11.36 0.98
C GLU A 388 -21.63 11.03 1.37
N LEU A 389 -20.81 12.08 1.62
CA LEU A 389 -19.42 11.94 2.06
C LEU A 389 -19.28 11.28 3.45
N GLY A 390 -20.34 11.29 4.24
CA GLY A 390 -20.38 10.64 5.57
C GLY A 390 -20.78 9.17 5.54
N ASP A 391 -21.30 8.70 4.41
CA ASP A 391 -21.73 7.32 4.27
C ASP A 391 -20.51 6.38 4.22
N ARG A 392 -20.64 5.25 4.95
CA ARG A 392 -19.53 4.31 5.04
C ARG A 392 -19.25 3.60 3.72
N LEU A 393 -18.01 3.20 3.52
CA LEU A 393 -17.66 2.24 2.49
C LEU A 393 -17.89 0.82 3.02
N ILE A 394 -18.48 -0.04 2.18
CA ILE A 394 -18.63 -1.46 2.43
C ILE A 394 -17.45 -2.14 1.74
N ILE A 395 -16.49 -2.61 2.53
CA ILE A 395 -15.21 -3.13 2.05
C ILE A 395 -15.13 -4.61 2.37
N ASP A 396 -15.18 -5.43 1.35
CA ASP A 396 -15.05 -6.88 1.47
C ASP A 396 -13.88 -7.37 0.60
N PRO A 397 -12.70 -7.59 1.16
CA PRO A 397 -11.55 -8.12 0.41
C PRO A 397 -11.63 -9.63 0.13
N ALA A 398 -12.61 -10.34 0.66
CA ALA A 398 -12.79 -11.78 0.49
C ALA A 398 -11.54 -12.60 0.88
N TYR A 399 -10.91 -12.27 2.00
CA TYR A 399 -9.64 -12.87 2.43
C TYR A 399 -9.71 -14.39 2.56
N LEU A 400 -8.69 -15.09 2.02
CA LEU A 400 -8.50 -16.54 2.09
C LEU A 400 -9.69 -17.38 1.59
N GLN A 401 -10.49 -16.84 0.67
CA GLN A 401 -11.67 -17.54 0.11
C GLN A 401 -11.25 -18.68 -0.81
N THR A 402 -10.11 -18.60 -1.50
CA THR A 402 -9.67 -19.64 -2.43
C THR A 402 -8.82 -20.72 -1.73
N GLY A 403 -8.92 -21.98 -2.22
CA GLY A 403 -8.06 -23.06 -1.75
C GLY A 403 -6.59 -22.77 -1.99
N ARG A 404 -6.26 -22.18 -3.15
CA ARG A 404 -4.88 -21.81 -3.49
C ARG A 404 -4.26 -20.85 -2.48
N ASP A 405 -4.99 -19.82 -2.07
CA ASP A 405 -4.46 -18.84 -1.10
C ASP A 405 -4.18 -19.52 0.24
N ARG A 406 -5.09 -20.39 0.71
CA ARG A 406 -4.88 -21.17 1.95
C ARG A 406 -3.67 -22.10 1.86
N ASP A 407 -3.51 -22.83 0.76
CA ASP A 407 -2.37 -23.73 0.54
C ASP A 407 -1.04 -22.96 0.52
N LEU A 408 -1.00 -21.81 -0.16
CA LEU A 408 0.19 -20.97 -0.18
C LEU A 408 0.51 -20.40 1.20
N PHE A 409 -0.50 -20.02 2.01
CA PHE A 409 -0.28 -19.57 3.39
C PHE A 409 0.26 -20.69 4.29
N ARG A 410 -0.19 -21.94 4.13
CA ARG A 410 0.40 -23.08 4.84
C ARG A 410 1.88 -23.23 4.49
N ARG A 411 2.22 -23.15 3.19
CA ARG A 411 3.62 -23.21 2.72
C ARG A 411 4.45 -22.03 3.22
N ALA A 412 3.87 -20.84 3.29
CA ALA A 412 4.55 -19.66 3.82
C ALA A 412 4.87 -19.82 5.32
N LEU A 413 3.94 -20.39 6.12
CA LEU A 413 4.18 -20.72 7.53
C LEU A 413 5.25 -21.80 7.69
N GLU A 414 5.22 -22.87 6.86
CA GLU A 414 6.25 -23.91 6.84
C GLU A 414 7.63 -23.29 6.60
N ALA A 415 7.77 -22.45 5.55
CA ALA A 415 9.03 -21.79 5.22
C ALA A 415 9.50 -20.85 6.34
N ALA A 416 8.59 -20.09 6.97
CA ALA A 416 8.93 -19.23 8.10
C ALA A 416 9.48 -20.05 9.27
N ARG A 417 8.86 -21.16 9.60
CA ARG A 417 9.33 -22.07 10.68
C ARG A 417 10.66 -22.73 10.30
N GLU A 418 10.86 -23.15 9.05
CA GLU A 418 12.12 -23.73 8.59
C GLU A 418 13.26 -22.72 8.72
N ILE A 419 13.09 -21.47 8.29
CA ILE A 419 14.07 -20.40 8.52
C ILE A 419 14.25 -20.16 10.03
N GLY A 420 13.16 -20.08 10.79
CA GLY A 420 13.17 -19.79 12.22
C GLY A 420 13.90 -20.84 13.06
N HIS A 421 13.97 -22.09 12.61
CA HIS A 421 14.65 -23.18 13.29
C HIS A 421 16.12 -23.39 12.88
N ARG A 422 16.63 -22.59 11.93
CA ARG A 422 18.04 -22.69 11.52
C ARG A 422 19.00 -22.36 12.65
N GLU A 423 20.21 -22.93 12.55
CA GLU A 423 21.29 -22.78 13.54
C GLU A 423 21.74 -21.31 13.65
N GLU A 424 21.71 -20.57 12.55
CA GLU A 424 22.08 -19.15 12.48
C GLU A 424 21.23 -18.28 13.43
N LEU A 425 20.02 -18.73 13.76
CA LEU A 425 19.14 -18.07 14.74
C LEU A 425 19.24 -18.63 16.16
N ALA A 426 20.03 -19.69 16.41
CA ALA A 426 20.10 -20.37 17.71
C ALA A 426 20.50 -19.45 18.87
N ASP A 427 21.40 -18.49 18.64
CA ASP A 427 21.82 -17.52 19.63
C ASP A 427 20.72 -16.51 20.02
N TRP A 428 19.73 -16.36 19.17
CA TRP A 428 18.58 -15.47 19.36
C TRP A 428 17.35 -16.24 19.84
N ARG A 429 17.11 -17.45 19.33
CA ARG A 429 15.93 -18.26 19.61
C ARG A 429 16.06 -19.01 20.93
N GLU A 430 15.22 -18.71 21.89
CA GLU A 430 15.03 -19.56 23.07
C GLU A 430 14.10 -20.73 22.71
N ARG A 431 12.89 -20.41 22.23
CA ARG A 431 11.88 -21.36 21.77
C ARG A 431 10.85 -20.68 20.88
N GLU A 432 10.13 -21.45 20.10
CA GLU A 432 8.94 -21.01 19.40
C GLU A 432 7.81 -20.78 20.43
N LEU A 433 7.17 -19.61 20.39
CA LEU A 433 6.01 -19.28 21.23
C LEU A 433 4.70 -19.54 20.47
N LEU A 434 4.68 -19.16 19.19
CA LEU A 434 3.55 -19.34 18.28
C LEU A 434 4.08 -19.80 16.91
N PRO A 435 3.37 -20.70 16.23
CA PRO A 435 2.12 -21.34 16.66
C PRO A 435 2.31 -22.39 17.75
N GLY A 436 3.53 -22.88 17.99
CA GLY A 436 3.77 -24.08 18.77
C GLY A 436 3.39 -25.37 18.01
N PRO A 437 3.17 -26.51 18.68
CA PRO A 437 2.74 -27.74 18.05
C PRO A 437 1.37 -27.56 17.38
N LEU A 438 1.25 -28.00 16.12
CA LEU A 438 0.00 -28.03 15.34
C LEU A 438 -0.20 -29.46 14.81
N ASN A 439 -1.40 -30.01 14.99
CA ASN A 439 -1.75 -31.38 14.63
C ASN A 439 -2.73 -31.38 13.43
N GLY A 440 -2.17 -31.38 12.24
CA GLY A 440 -2.94 -31.48 11.00
C GLY A 440 -3.42 -30.12 10.44
N GLU A 441 -3.98 -30.19 9.24
CA GLU A 441 -4.34 -29.02 8.43
C GLU A 441 -5.38 -28.11 9.11
N ALA A 442 -6.34 -28.68 9.81
CA ALA A 442 -7.40 -27.90 10.44
C ALA A 442 -6.87 -26.93 11.52
N GLU A 443 -5.89 -27.38 12.33
CA GLU A 443 -5.25 -26.54 13.33
C GLU A 443 -4.37 -25.47 12.68
N ILE A 444 -3.66 -25.83 11.59
CA ILE A 444 -2.87 -24.90 10.81
C ILE A 444 -3.75 -23.80 10.21
N ASP A 445 -4.87 -24.18 9.58
CA ASP A 445 -5.80 -23.20 9.01
C ASP A 445 -6.43 -22.31 10.06
N SER A 446 -6.82 -22.86 11.20
CA SER A 446 -7.34 -22.07 12.32
C SER A 446 -6.30 -21.09 12.85
N PHE A 447 -5.04 -21.51 12.96
CA PHE A 447 -3.95 -20.62 13.34
C PHE A 447 -3.75 -19.51 12.31
N ILE A 448 -3.67 -19.84 11.01
CA ILE A 448 -3.52 -18.87 9.91
C ILE A 448 -4.67 -17.85 9.96
N ALA A 449 -5.92 -18.32 10.01
CA ALA A 449 -7.10 -17.44 10.05
C ALA A 449 -7.08 -16.43 11.20
N ARG A 450 -6.52 -16.82 12.36
CA ARG A 450 -6.37 -15.97 13.54
C ARG A 450 -5.12 -15.10 13.52
N SER A 451 -4.06 -15.51 12.81
CA SER A 451 -2.76 -14.82 12.80
C SER A 451 -2.65 -13.75 11.72
N VAL A 452 -3.38 -13.87 10.60
CA VAL A 452 -3.22 -12.93 9.48
C VAL A 452 -3.67 -11.52 9.83
N ILE A 453 -2.89 -10.55 9.35
CA ILE A 453 -3.18 -9.11 9.38
C ILE A 453 -3.07 -8.55 7.96
N THR A 454 -3.71 -7.42 7.70
CA THR A 454 -3.52 -6.71 6.44
C THR A 454 -2.09 -6.17 6.33
N HIS A 455 -1.52 -6.19 5.13
CA HIS A 455 -0.27 -5.48 4.82
C HIS A 455 -0.54 -4.08 4.26
N HIS A 456 -1.80 -3.63 4.32
CA HIS A 456 -2.26 -2.32 3.87
C HIS A 456 -2.00 -2.04 2.38
N HIS A 457 -2.17 -3.05 1.51
CA HIS A 457 -1.92 -2.96 0.07
C HIS A 457 -3.20 -3.09 -0.80
N PRO A 458 -4.35 -2.48 -0.43
CA PRO A 458 -5.55 -2.61 -1.25
C PRO A 458 -5.34 -2.04 -2.64
N CYS A 459 -5.77 -2.80 -3.64
CA CYS A 459 -5.70 -2.43 -5.05
C CYS A 459 -6.81 -3.11 -5.86
N GLY A 460 -6.86 -2.82 -7.16
CA GLY A 460 -7.70 -3.54 -8.12
C GLY A 460 -9.10 -2.99 -8.34
N THR A 461 -9.54 -2.01 -7.56
CA THR A 461 -10.92 -1.48 -7.57
C THR A 461 -11.29 -0.63 -8.79
N CYS A 462 -10.28 -0.19 -9.57
CA CYS A 462 -10.39 0.46 -10.86
C CYS A 462 -9.29 -0.12 -11.74
N ARG A 463 -9.39 -1.41 -12.08
CA ARG A 463 -8.32 -2.13 -12.77
C ARG A 463 -8.18 -1.67 -14.22
N MET A 464 -6.95 -1.66 -14.73
CA MET A 464 -6.70 -1.49 -16.14
C MET A 464 -7.15 -2.73 -16.93
N GLY A 465 -7.62 -2.55 -18.16
CA GLY A 465 -8.02 -3.63 -19.02
C GLY A 465 -8.40 -3.16 -20.43
N LYS A 466 -8.81 -4.11 -21.27
CA LYS A 466 -9.35 -3.83 -22.60
C LYS A 466 -10.86 -3.59 -22.48
N ASP A 467 -11.32 -2.55 -23.10
CA ASP A 467 -12.68 -2.04 -23.32
C ASP A 467 -13.81 -2.56 -22.42
N THR A 468 -14.24 -3.81 -22.55
CA THR A 468 -15.40 -4.36 -21.82
C THR A 468 -15.10 -4.88 -20.41
N ASP A 469 -13.79 -5.03 -20.07
CA ASP A 469 -13.34 -5.66 -18.82
C ASP A 469 -12.67 -4.68 -17.86
N ALA A 470 -12.70 -3.39 -18.17
CA ALA A 470 -12.13 -2.33 -17.34
C ALA A 470 -13.06 -1.14 -17.24
N PRO A 471 -12.99 -0.37 -16.13
CA PRO A 471 -13.71 0.88 -16.00
C PRO A 471 -13.23 1.94 -16.96
#